data_f7eb7db91311246b8d1ad70ac0623710
#
_entry.id   f7eb7db91311246b8d1ad70ac0623710
#
_cell.length_a   1.000
_cell.length_b   1.000
_cell.length_c   1.000
_cell.angle_alpha   90.00
_cell.angle_beta   90.00
_cell.angle_gamma   90.00
#
_symmetry.space_group_name_H-M   'P 1'
#
loop_
_entity.id
_entity.type
_entity.pdbx_description
1 polymer ?
#
loop_
_entity_poly.entity_id
_entity_poly.type
_entity_poly.pdbx_seq_one_letter_code
_entity_poly.pdbx_strand_id
1 'polypeptide(L)'
;MERIDTRLEQKIGFDRIRKIISDKCSTTYAADRTATEVFSNKASEIRRRLLLTDEMRLIMMFEDSFPSGGFIDCIDFLKPLERSSSAIDLISIRKLRTMLDTLRKVIGFFENVKDEVYPNLKRMSAHILGFPEVQRRIEAIIDRYGDVKDTASDALYEIRRELHSKEGAISRRINAILKKAQEEGIVDSDAGVSMRDGKMLIPVSAANKKRIAGFIYDESASG
;
A
#
# COMPACT_ATOMS: atom_id res chain seq x y z
N MET A 1 4.21 4.61 -41.18
CA MET A 1 4.16 3.28 -40.51
C MET A 1 2.76 2.74 -40.70
N GLU A 2 2.59 1.81 -41.66
CA GLU A 2 1.26 1.25 -41.96
C GLU A 2 0.77 0.44 -40.78
N ARG A 3 -0.42 0.79 -40.27
CA ARG A 3 -1.16 -0.07 -39.33
C ARG A 3 -1.49 -1.35 -40.08
N ILE A 4 -0.99 -2.49 -39.62
CA ILE A 4 -1.48 -3.79 -40.05
C ILE A 4 -2.98 -3.82 -39.72
N ASP A 5 -3.78 -4.17 -40.70
CA ASP A 5 -5.23 -4.24 -40.57
C ASP A 5 -5.60 -5.13 -39.39
N THR A 6 -6.35 -4.63 -38.44
CA THR A 6 -6.86 -5.38 -37.29
C THR A 6 -7.58 -6.66 -37.68
N ARG A 7 -8.17 -6.70 -38.89
CA ARG A 7 -8.77 -7.89 -39.48
C ARG A 7 -7.74 -9.00 -39.78
N LEU A 8 -6.51 -8.62 -40.18
CA LEU A 8 -5.45 -9.59 -40.39
C LEU A 8 -5.01 -10.22 -39.06
N GLU A 9 -4.81 -9.41 -38.02
CA GLU A 9 -4.45 -9.92 -36.69
C GLU A 9 -5.48 -10.91 -36.16
N GLN A 10 -6.78 -10.62 -36.32
CA GLN A 10 -7.86 -11.54 -35.95
C GLN A 10 -7.83 -12.84 -36.76
N LYS A 11 -7.61 -12.76 -38.08
CA LYS A 11 -7.56 -13.95 -38.93
C LYS A 11 -6.43 -14.90 -38.58
N ILE A 12 -5.28 -14.39 -38.16
CA ILE A 12 -4.11 -15.19 -37.73
C ILE A 12 -4.09 -15.53 -36.25
N GLY A 13 -5.09 -15.01 -35.46
CA GLY A 13 -5.19 -15.25 -34.00
C GLY A 13 -4.19 -14.46 -33.17
N PHE A 14 -3.55 -13.43 -33.72
CA PHE A 14 -2.57 -12.61 -33.01
C PHE A 14 -3.21 -11.73 -31.93
N ASP A 15 -4.44 -11.33 -32.10
CA ASP A 15 -5.27 -10.67 -31.09
C ASP A 15 -5.37 -11.47 -29.80
N ARG A 16 -5.49 -12.80 -29.89
CA ARG A 16 -5.48 -13.70 -28.72
C ARG A 16 -4.13 -13.70 -28.00
N ILE A 17 -3.03 -13.68 -28.75
CA ILE A 17 -1.68 -13.59 -28.17
C ILE A 17 -1.51 -12.26 -27.44
N ARG A 18 -1.92 -11.15 -28.05
CA ARG A 18 -1.92 -9.82 -27.40
C ARG A 18 -2.68 -9.85 -26.08
N LYS A 19 -3.88 -10.43 -26.07
CA LYS A 19 -4.70 -10.54 -24.88
C LYS A 19 -3.99 -11.35 -23.79
N ILE A 20 -3.43 -12.50 -24.12
CA ILE A 20 -2.69 -13.36 -23.16
C ILE A 20 -1.52 -12.58 -22.54
N ILE A 21 -0.79 -11.79 -23.32
CA ILE A 21 0.32 -10.98 -22.80
C ILE A 21 -0.22 -9.82 -21.94
N SER A 22 -1.25 -9.13 -22.38
CA SER A 22 -1.89 -8.03 -21.65
C SER A 22 -2.42 -8.50 -20.30
N ASP A 23 -3.07 -9.66 -20.25
CA ASP A 23 -3.62 -10.24 -19.01
C ASP A 23 -2.52 -10.62 -17.99
N LYS A 24 -1.26 -10.74 -18.44
CA LYS A 24 -0.10 -11.01 -17.58
C LYS A 24 0.66 -9.75 -17.16
N CYS A 25 0.29 -8.59 -17.68
CA CYS A 25 0.93 -7.34 -17.31
C CYS A 25 0.57 -6.92 -15.88
N SER A 26 1.56 -6.49 -15.10
CA SER A 26 1.36 -6.03 -13.72
C SER A 26 0.82 -4.59 -13.63
N THR A 27 0.88 -3.83 -14.73
CA THR A 27 0.45 -2.43 -14.78
C THR A 27 -0.46 -2.18 -15.98
N THR A 28 -1.40 -1.24 -15.84
CA THR A 28 -2.26 -0.80 -16.95
C THR A 28 -1.43 -0.22 -18.08
N TYR A 29 -0.38 0.54 -17.77
CA TYR A 29 0.56 1.05 -18.75
C TYR A 29 1.17 -0.05 -19.63
N ALA A 30 1.64 -1.15 -19.04
CA ALA A 30 2.22 -2.27 -19.78
C ALA A 30 1.16 -3.00 -20.63
N ALA A 31 -0.06 -3.16 -20.11
CA ALA A 31 -1.18 -3.75 -20.83
C ALA A 31 -1.56 -2.91 -22.07
N ASP A 32 -1.67 -1.60 -21.91
CA ASP A 32 -1.97 -0.66 -23.00
C ASP A 32 -0.86 -0.64 -24.06
N ARG A 33 0.40 -0.69 -23.61
CA ARG A 33 1.56 -0.83 -24.51
C ARG A 33 1.47 -2.10 -25.35
N THR A 34 1.11 -3.23 -24.73
CA THR A 34 0.92 -4.50 -25.45
C THR A 34 -0.21 -4.41 -26.50
N ALA A 35 -1.32 -3.75 -26.14
CA ALA A 35 -2.45 -3.58 -27.02
C ALA A 35 -2.14 -2.66 -28.23
N THR A 36 -1.28 -1.65 -28.01
CA THR A 36 -0.94 -0.63 -29.04
C THR A 36 0.36 -0.91 -29.79
N GLU A 37 1.10 -1.97 -29.43
CA GLU A 37 2.37 -2.31 -30.07
C GLU A 37 2.15 -2.63 -31.54
N VAL A 38 3.04 -2.14 -32.40
CA VAL A 38 2.96 -2.29 -33.84
C VAL A 38 4.10 -3.14 -34.37
N PHE A 39 3.83 -3.83 -35.48
CA PHE A 39 4.86 -4.60 -36.18
C PHE A 39 5.92 -3.67 -36.77
N SER A 40 7.15 -4.12 -36.75
CA SER A 40 8.28 -3.43 -37.37
C SER A 40 8.80 -4.28 -38.55
N ASN A 41 9.17 -3.61 -39.64
CA ASN A 41 9.89 -4.21 -40.76
C ASN A 41 11.39 -3.88 -40.78
N LYS A 42 11.87 -3.19 -39.73
CA LYS A 42 13.29 -2.85 -39.58
C LYS A 42 14.01 -3.95 -38.82
N ALA A 43 14.90 -4.66 -39.54
CA ALA A 43 15.66 -5.77 -38.96
C ALA A 43 16.46 -5.40 -37.70
N SER A 44 17.04 -4.19 -37.63
CA SER A 44 17.78 -3.72 -36.45
C SER A 44 16.88 -3.55 -35.22
N GLU A 45 15.68 -3.02 -35.41
CA GLU A 45 14.71 -2.84 -34.32
C GLU A 45 14.16 -4.17 -33.82
N ILE A 46 13.81 -5.08 -34.74
CA ILE A 46 13.35 -6.44 -34.41
C ILE A 46 14.44 -7.17 -33.61
N ARG A 47 15.68 -7.14 -34.09
CA ARG A 47 16.81 -7.77 -33.40
C ARG A 47 17.02 -7.20 -32.00
N ARG A 48 16.98 -5.87 -31.84
CA ARG A 48 17.07 -5.22 -30.54
C ARG A 48 15.99 -5.69 -29.57
N ARG A 49 14.74 -5.75 -30.01
CA ARG A 49 13.60 -6.19 -29.17
C ARG A 49 13.74 -7.66 -28.77
N LEU A 50 14.18 -8.52 -29.69
CA LEU A 50 14.41 -9.92 -29.39
C LEU A 50 15.55 -10.09 -28.37
N LEU A 51 16.64 -9.34 -28.47
CA LEU A 51 17.73 -9.38 -27.50
C LEU A 51 17.28 -8.94 -26.11
N LEU A 52 16.51 -7.86 -25.99
CA LEU A 52 15.96 -7.42 -24.71
C LEU A 52 15.05 -8.47 -24.08
N THR A 53 14.21 -9.13 -24.90
CA THR A 53 13.31 -10.19 -24.44
C THR A 53 14.10 -11.43 -23.99
N ASP A 54 15.15 -11.80 -24.71
CA ASP A 54 15.97 -12.96 -24.37
C ASP A 54 16.78 -12.72 -23.09
N GLU A 55 17.40 -11.54 -22.94
CA GLU A 55 18.05 -11.16 -21.68
C GLU A 55 17.09 -11.18 -20.49
N MET A 56 15.87 -10.64 -20.64
CA MET A 56 14.87 -10.67 -19.56
C MET A 56 14.43 -12.11 -19.25
N ARG A 57 14.27 -12.96 -20.26
CA ARG A 57 13.97 -14.37 -20.08
C ARG A 57 15.07 -15.08 -19.27
N LEU A 58 16.35 -14.79 -19.57
CA LEU A 58 17.49 -15.35 -18.83
C LEU A 58 17.48 -14.87 -17.37
N ILE A 59 17.26 -13.57 -17.14
CA ILE A 59 17.12 -13.00 -15.78
C ILE A 59 16.03 -13.74 -15.03
N MET A 60 14.84 -13.87 -15.59
CA MET A 60 13.71 -14.54 -14.93
C MET A 60 13.94 -16.04 -14.67
N MET A 61 14.88 -16.68 -15.39
CA MET A 61 15.21 -18.09 -15.20
C MET A 61 16.34 -18.33 -14.21
N PHE A 62 17.29 -17.41 -14.08
CA PHE A 62 18.55 -17.64 -13.38
C PHE A 62 18.89 -16.65 -12.28
N GLU A 63 18.14 -15.54 -12.14
CA GLU A 63 18.47 -14.45 -11.22
C GLU A 63 17.37 -14.25 -10.16
N ASP A 64 17.53 -14.91 -9.03
CA ASP A 64 16.59 -14.79 -7.90
C ASP A 64 16.56 -13.38 -7.29
N SER A 65 17.62 -12.60 -7.48
CA SER A 65 17.77 -11.24 -6.95
C SER A 65 17.02 -10.16 -7.73
N PHE A 66 16.57 -10.48 -8.95
CA PHE A 66 15.79 -9.53 -9.74
C PHE A 66 14.34 -9.45 -9.23
N PRO A 67 13.79 -8.24 -9.00
CA PRO A 67 12.44 -8.10 -8.49
C PRO A 67 11.40 -8.60 -9.51
N SER A 68 10.67 -9.64 -9.14
CA SER A 68 9.59 -10.23 -9.96
C SER A 68 8.23 -9.53 -9.78
N GLY A 69 8.11 -8.58 -8.85
CA GLY A 69 6.87 -7.87 -8.54
C GLY A 69 7.11 -6.48 -7.95
N GLY A 70 6.03 -5.85 -7.54
CA GLY A 70 6.08 -4.49 -6.96
C GLY A 70 6.09 -3.37 -8.01
N PHE A 71 5.90 -3.71 -9.29
CA PHE A 71 5.69 -2.73 -10.36
C PHE A 71 4.26 -2.21 -10.26
N ILE A 72 4.11 -0.93 -9.93
CA ILE A 72 2.82 -0.28 -9.70
C ILE A 72 2.71 0.93 -10.61
N ASP A 73 1.55 1.10 -11.24
CA ASP A 73 1.27 2.31 -11.99
C ASP A 73 0.96 3.46 -11.02
N CYS A 74 1.82 4.47 -11.06
CA CYS A 74 1.74 5.63 -10.18
C CYS A 74 1.26 6.90 -10.90
N ILE A 75 1.04 6.84 -12.21
CA ILE A 75 0.75 8.02 -13.04
C ILE A 75 -0.55 8.68 -12.58
N ASP A 76 -1.60 7.91 -12.33
CA ASP A 76 -2.93 8.42 -12.03
C ASP A 76 -2.98 9.29 -10.77
N PHE A 77 -2.24 8.92 -9.73
CA PHE A 77 -2.21 9.69 -8.48
C PHE A 77 -1.04 10.69 -8.40
N LEU A 78 0.00 10.55 -9.22
CA LEU A 78 1.10 11.52 -9.30
C LEU A 78 0.77 12.71 -10.21
N LYS A 79 0.11 12.48 -11.33
CA LYS A 79 -0.23 13.53 -12.30
C LYS A 79 -1.05 14.69 -11.70
N PRO A 80 -2.04 14.47 -10.81
CA PRO A 80 -2.72 15.56 -10.15
C PRO A 80 -1.82 16.43 -9.24
N LEU A 81 -0.69 15.90 -8.75
CA LEU A 81 0.25 16.64 -7.88
C LEU A 81 1.01 17.76 -8.61
N GLU A 82 1.00 17.78 -9.94
CA GLU A 82 1.51 18.90 -10.73
C GLU A 82 0.73 20.20 -10.46
N ARG A 83 -0.46 20.10 -9.90
CA ARG A 83 -1.32 21.23 -9.53
C ARG A 83 -1.10 21.59 -8.07
N SER A 84 -0.94 22.88 -7.77
CA SER A 84 -0.51 23.44 -6.50
C SER A 84 -1.39 23.17 -5.28
N SER A 85 -2.55 22.55 -5.40
CA SER A 85 -3.48 22.27 -4.29
C SER A 85 -3.82 20.78 -4.10
N SER A 86 -3.07 19.91 -4.74
CA SER A 86 -3.32 18.46 -4.65
C SER A 86 -2.55 17.83 -3.51
N ALA A 87 -3.15 16.83 -2.86
CA ALA A 87 -2.53 16.01 -1.84
C ALA A 87 -2.59 14.54 -2.24
N ILE A 88 -1.63 13.77 -1.76
CA ILE A 88 -1.59 12.32 -1.94
C ILE A 88 -2.14 11.63 -0.69
N ASP A 89 -3.01 10.63 -0.88
CA ASP A 89 -3.56 9.83 0.20
C ASP A 89 -2.58 8.73 0.67
N LEU A 90 -2.84 8.15 1.83
CA LEU A 90 -1.98 7.16 2.44
C LEU A 90 -1.83 5.88 1.60
N ILE A 91 -2.89 5.46 0.90
CA ILE A 91 -2.87 4.25 0.06
C ILE A 91 -1.92 4.49 -1.13
N SER A 92 -2.02 5.67 -1.74
CA SER A 92 -1.16 6.09 -2.85
C SER A 92 0.31 6.26 -2.41
N ILE A 93 0.57 6.77 -1.19
CA ILE A 93 1.92 6.84 -0.61
C ILE A 93 2.51 5.42 -0.45
N ARG A 94 1.74 4.46 0.05
CA ARG A 94 2.17 3.06 0.17
C ARG A 94 2.52 2.45 -1.20
N LYS A 95 1.71 2.70 -2.21
CA LYS A 95 1.96 2.27 -3.60
C LYS A 95 3.25 2.90 -4.15
N LEU A 96 3.42 4.21 -3.96
CA LEU A 96 4.62 4.93 -4.39
C LEU A 96 5.88 4.38 -3.71
N ARG A 97 5.83 4.16 -2.40
CA ARG A 97 6.94 3.53 -1.66
C ARG A 97 7.32 2.18 -2.26
N THR A 98 6.34 1.32 -2.52
CA THR A 98 6.57 -0.01 -3.11
C THR A 98 7.23 0.11 -4.49
N MET A 99 6.74 1.01 -5.34
CA MET A 99 7.32 1.24 -6.66
C MET A 99 8.76 1.79 -6.59
N LEU A 100 9.01 2.76 -5.70
CA LEU A 100 10.36 3.30 -5.49
C LEU A 100 11.35 2.24 -4.98
N ASP A 101 10.90 1.36 -4.07
CA ASP A 101 11.71 0.24 -3.59
C ASP A 101 12.02 -0.76 -4.71
N THR A 102 11.05 -1.05 -5.58
CA THR A 102 11.23 -1.89 -6.76
C THR A 102 12.22 -1.26 -7.74
N LEU A 103 12.09 0.04 -8.03
CA LEU A 103 13.05 0.76 -8.87
C LEU A 103 14.47 0.70 -8.31
N ARG A 104 14.63 0.91 -7.01
CA ARG A 104 15.93 0.81 -6.33
C ARG A 104 16.54 -0.59 -6.48
N LYS A 105 15.72 -1.65 -6.35
CA LYS A 105 16.17 -3.04 -6.56
C LYS A 105 16.57 -3.29 -8.00
N VAL A 106 15.82 -2.79 -8.99
CA VAL A 106 16.17 -2.92 -10.42
C VAL A 106 17.49 -2.21 -10.71
N ILE A 107 17.67 -0.97 -10.25
CA ILE A 107 18.90 -0.22 -10.42
C ILE A 107 20.07 -0.98 -9.79
N GLY A 108 19.95 -1.37 -8.52
CA GLY A 108 21.00 -2.10 -7.81
C GLY A 108 21.33 -3.46 -8.44
N PHE A 109 20.36 -4.16 -9.00
CA PHE A 109 20.61 -5.39 -9.75
C PHE A 109 21.53 -5.13 -10.95
N PHE A 110 21.21 -4.16 -11.81
CA PHE A 110 22.01 -3.87 -13.00
C PHE A 110 23.36 -3.22 -12.69
N GLU A 111 23.50 -2.51 -11.57
CA GLU A 111 24.81 -2.02 -11.11
C GLU A 111 25.74 -3.15 -10.71
N ASN A 112 25.23 -4.23 -10.13
CA ASN A 112 26.01 -5.37 -9.67
C ASN A 112 26.29 -6.42 -10.75
N VAL A 113 25.55 -6.42 -11.85
CA VAL A 113 25.74 -7.35 -12.97
C VAL A 113 26.92 -6.89 -13.84
N LYS A 114 27.76 -7.84 -14.28
CA LYS A 114 28.87 -7.56 -15.23
C LYS A 114 28.33 -7.07 -16.57
N ASP A 115 29.10 -6.19 -17.23
CA ASP A 115 28.66 -5.47 -18.43
C ASP A 115 28.28 -6.39 -19.61
N GLU A 116 28.93 -7.55 -19.70
CA GLU A 116 28.75 -8.50 -20.81
C GLU A 116 27.57 -9.47 -20.61
N VAL A 117 26.97 -9.53 -19.39
CA VAL A 117 25.97 -10.57 -19.08
C VAL A 117 24.59 -10.20 -19.63
N TYR A 118 24.11 -8.99 -19.40
CA TYR A 118 22.83 -8.46 -19.89
C TYR A 118 23.01 -7.06 -20.49
N PRO A 119 23.82 -6.91 -21.56
CA PRO A 119 24.31 -5.60 -22.01
C PRO A 119 23.20 -4.68 -22.52
N ASN A 120 22.15 -5.22 -23.12
CA ASN A 120 21.05 -4.40 -23.67
C ASN A 120 20.12 -3.89 -22.58
N LEU A 121 19.74 -4.73 -21.61
CA LEU A 121 18.93 -4.33 -20.47
C LEU A 121 19.73 -3.41 -19.53
N LYS A 122 20.99 -3.70 -19.28
CA LYS A 122 21.87 -2.81 -18.48
C LYS A 122 21.98 -1.41 -19.09
N ARG A 123 22.13 -1.31 -20.40
CA ARG A 123 22.13 -0.01 -21.10
C ARG A 123 20.78 0.70 -21.00
N MET A 124 19.68 -0.03 -21.06
CA MET A 124 18.35 0.52 -20.89
C MET A 124 18.12 0.99 -19.46
N SER A 125 18.57 0.24 -18.46
CA SER A 125 18.41 0.57 -17.04
C SER A 125 19.25 1.79 -16.61
N ALA A 126 20.34 2.10 -17.31
CA ALA A 126 21.18 3.27 -17.02
C ALA A 126 20.43 4.62 -17.11
N HIS A 127 19.26 4.64 -17.74
CA HIS A 127 18.39 5.82 -17.82
C HIS A 127 17.33 5.88 -16.72
N ILE A 128 17.26 4.87 -15.86
CA ILE A 128 16.32 4.84 -14.73
C ILE A 128 16.88 5.72 -13.62
N LEU A 129 16.09 6.70 -13.19
CA LEU A 129 16.47 7.58 -12.09
C LEU A 129 15.96 7.01 -10.76
N GLY A 130 16.82 7.00 -9.76
CA GLY A 130 16.45 6.76 -8.37
C GLY A 130 15.98 8.05 -7.69
N PHE A 131 15.10 7.93 -6.70
CA PHE A 131 14.56 9.05 -5.94
C PHE A 131 14.78 8.87 -4.43
N PRO A 132 16.03 8.81 -3.93
CA PRO A 132 16.34 8.48 -2.53
C PRO A 132 15.78 9.52 -1.55
N GLU A 133 15.70 10.79 -1.95
CA GLU A 133 15.13 11.84 -1.10
C GLU A 133 13.63 11.67 -0.89
N VAL A 134 12.89 11.35 -1.97
CA VAL A 134 11.45 11.07 -1.87
C VAL A 134 11.21 9.86 -1.00
N GLN A 135 12.00 8.79 -1.18
CA GLN A 135 11.91 7.59 -0.37
C GLN A 135 12.15 7.89 1.11
N ARG A 136 13.20 8.65 1.44
CA ARG A 136 13.51 9.06 2.82
C ARG A 136 12.36 9.86 3.46
N ARG A 137 11.76 10.79 2.72
CA ARG A 137 10.60 11.56 3.20
C ARG A 137 9.38 10.67 3.45
N ILE A 138 9.11 9.71 2.59
CA ILE A 138 8.04 8.74 2.78
C ILE A 138 8.33 7.90 4.04
N GLU A 139 9.55 7.39 4.19
CA GLU A 139 9.96 6.59 5.34
C GLU A 139 9.95 7.38 6.66
N ALA A 140 10.07 8.71 6.63
CA ALA A 140 9.89 9.55 7.81
C ALA A 140 8.42 9.62 8.27
N ILE A 141 7.46 9.49 7.33
CA ILE A 141 6.03 9.63 7.59
C ILE A 141 5.37 8.30 7.92
N ILE A 142 5.72 7.22 7.20
CA ILE A 142 5.09 5.91 7.36
C ILE A 142 6.08 4.88 7.91
N ASP A 143 5.55 3.93 8.67
CA ASP A 143 6.32 2.82 9.22
C ASP A 143 6.47 1.65 8.23
N ARG A 144 7.08 0.55 8.68
CA ARG A 144 7.27 -0.66 7.87
C ARG A 144 5.95 -1.33 7.44
N TYR A 145 4.87 -1.13 8.19
CA TYR A 145 3.54 -1.66 7.88
C TYR A 145 2.75 -0.74 6.96
N GLY A 146 3.25 0.47 6.74
CA GLY A 146 2.62 1.50 5.93
C GLY A 146 1.67 2.40 6.73
N ASP A 147 1.66 2.34 8.06
CA ASP A 147 0.86 3.20 8.91
C ASP A 147 1.59 4.50 9.21
N VAL A 148 0.83 5.58 9.44
CA VAL A 148 1.40 6.87 9.76
C VAL A 148 2.04 6.83 11.14
N LYS A 149 3.35 7.09 11.20
CA LYS A 149 4.11 7.15 12.45
C LYS A 149 3.57 8.23 13.36
N ASP A 150 3.64 8.00 14.67
CA ASP A 150 3.31 9.03 15.66
C ASP A 150 4.21 10.26 15.51
N THR A 151 5.44 10.05 15.10
CA THR A 151 6.46 11.08 14.89
C THR A 151 6.43 11.69 13.48
N ALA A 152 5.38 11.45 12.68
CA ALA A 152 5.27 12.00 11.32
C ALA A 152 5.18 13.55 11.31
N SER A 153 4.69 14.15 12.40
CA SER A 153 4.83 15.57 12.71
C SER A 153 4.75 15.80 14.22
N ASP A 154 5.34 16.89 14.69
CA ASP A 154 5.29 17.27 16.12
C ASP A 154 3.84 17.42 16.61
N ALA A 155 2.99 18.06 15.81
CA ALA A 155 1.57 18.23 16.13
C ALA A 155 0.83 16.89 16.28
N LEU A 156 1.09 15.92 15.38
CA LEU A 156 0.48 14.60 15.46
C LEU A 156 0.95 13.85 16.71
N TYR A 157 2.24 13.94 17.02
CA TYR A 157 2.82 13.34 18.21
C TYR A 157 2.16 13.84 19.48
N GLU A 158 2.04 15.17 19.63
CA GLU A 158 1.39 15.78 20.80
C GLU A 158 -0.09 15.38 20.91
N ILE A 159 -0.84 15.43 19.81
CA ILE A 159 -2.26 15.04 19.77
C ILE A 159 -2.42 13.56 20.19
N ARG A 160 -1.62 12.64 19.65
CA ARG A 160 -1.71 11.22 20.01
C ARG A 160 -1.30 10.96 21.45
N ARG A 161 -0.27 11.64 21.93
CA ARG A 161 0.17 11.58 23.32
C ARG A 161 -0.94 12.06 24.28
N GLU A 162 -1.59 13.17 23.96
CA GLU A 162 -2.71 13.69 24.76
C GLU A 162 -3.92 12.73 24.73
N LEU A 163 -4.24 12.18 23.56
CA LEU A 163 -5.30 11.17 23.39
C LEU A 163 -5.07 9.97 24.29
N HIS A 164 -3.90 9.33 24.20
CA HIS A 164 -3.56 8.18 25.03
C HIS A 164 -3.57 8.52 26.53
N SER A 165 -3.13 9.70 26.92
CA SER A 165 -3.19 10.15 28.31
C SER A 165 -4.62 10.25 28.81
N LYS A 166 -5.53 10.83 27.99
CA LYS A 166 -6.97 10.96 28.32
C LYS A 166 -7.65 9.58 28.36
N GLU A 167 -7.39 8.71 27.40
CA GLU A 167 -7.90 7.32 27.39
C GLU A 167 -7.47 6.55 28.64
N GLY A 168 -6.19 6.65 29.00
CA GLY A 168 -5.66 6.05 30.22
C GLY A 168 -6.30 6.62 31.50
N ALA A 169 -6.58 7.91 31.54
CA ALA A 169 -7.27 8.55 32.66
C ALA A 169 -8.72 8.09 32.78
N ILE A 170 -9.44 7.96 31.65
CA ILE A 170 -10.81 7.44 31.60
C ILE A 170 -10.83 6.00 32.08
N SER A 171 -9.92 5.14 31.59
CA SER A 171 -9.81 3.74 32.00
C SER A 171 -9.57 3.58 33.50
N ARG A 172 -8.67 4.38 34.07
CA ARG A 172 -8.43 4.37 35.53
C ARG A 172 -9.68 4.82 36.30
N ARG A 173 -10.35 5.87 35.85
CA ARG A 173 -11.55 6.37 36.53
C ARG A 173 -12.70 5.39 36.52
N ILE A 174 -12.99 4.75 35.39
CA ILE A 174 -14.09 3.78 35.29
C ILE A 174 -13.80 2.52 36.10
N ASN A 175 -12.54 2.04 36.12
CA ASN A 175 -12.14 0.93 36.96
C ASN A 175 -12.25 1.25 38.46
N ALA A 176 -11.93 2.48 38.87
CA ALA A 176 -12.13 2.91 40.25
C ALA A 176 -13.61 2.97 40.63
N ILE A 177 -14.48 3.43 39.72
CA ILE A 177 -15.95 3.43 39.92
C ILE A 177 -16.46 1.99 40.01
N LEU A 178 -16.02 1.08 39.12
CA LEU A 178 -16.41 -0.33 39.16
C LEU A 178 -16.01 -0.98 40.47
N LYS A 179 -14.75 -0.81 40.89
CA LYS A 179 -14.23 -1.36 42.16
C LYS A 179 -15.05 -0.90 43.36
N LYS A 180 -15.34 0.41 43.46
CA LYS A 180 -16.18 0.97 44.50
C LYS A 180 -17.59 0.38 44.48
N ALA A 181 -18.20 0.26 43.28
CA ALA A 181 -19.52 -0.33 43.14
C ALA A 181 -19.59 -1.81 43.52
N GLN A 182 -18.52 -2.55 43.27
CA GLN A 182 -18.36 -3.95 43.72
C GLN A 182 -18.23 -4.03 45.25
N GLU A 183 -17.41 -3.19 45.86
CA GLU A 183 -17.24 -3.09 47.33
C GLU A 183 -18.55 -2.73 48.04
N GLU A 184 -19.40 -1.92 47.42
CA GLU A 184 -20.72 -1.53 47.93
C GLU A 184 -21.87 -2.54 47.58
N GLY A 185 -21.53 -3.63 46.89
CA GLY A 185 -22.52 -4.65 46.45
C GLY A 185 -23.54 -4.15 45.46
N ILE A 186 -23.22 -3.10 44.68
CA ILE A 186 -24.07 -2.51 43.63
C ILE A 186 -23.92 -3.29 42.32
N VAL A 187 -22.72 -3.78 42.10
CA VAL A 187 -22.31 -4.53 40.91
C VAL A 187 -21.70 -5.84 41.35
N ASP A 188 -21.90 -6.90 40.60
CA ASP A 188 -21.36 -8.22 40.94
C ASP A 188 -19.83 -8.21 40.98
N SER A 189 -19.24 -9.01 41.85
CA SER A 189 -17.80 -9.02 42.08
C SER A 189 -16.98 -9.51 40.86
N ASP A 190 -17.61 -10.28 39.98
CA ASP A 190 -17.02 -10.79 38.73
C ASP A 190 -17.30 -9.90 37.49
N ALA A 191 -18.10 -8.85 37.66
CA ALA A 191 -18.42 -7.94 36.58
C ALA A 191 -17.18 -7.14 36.14
N GLY A 192 -17.02 -6.97 34.82
CA GLY A 192 -15.95 -6.21 34.20
C GLY A 192 -16.46 -4.99 33.45
N VAL A 193 -15.54 -4.06 33.17
CA VAL A 193 -15.81 -2.96 32.23
C VAL A 193 -15.90 -3.55 30.83
N SER A 194 -16.99 -3.25 30.12
CA SER A 194 -17.19 -3.60 28.70
C SER A 194 -17.04 -2.35 27.82
N MET A 195 -16.73 -2.56 26.53
CA MET A 195 -16.70 -1.48 25.55
C MET A 195 -17.77 -1.70 24.49
N ARG A 196 -18.60 -0.69 24.25
CA ARG A 196 -19.61 -0.70 23.19
C ARG A 196 -19.65 0.68 22.51
N ASP A 197 -19.56 0.71 21.20
CA ASP A 197 -19.54 1.94 20.39
C ASP A 197 -18.53 2.99 20.89
N GLY A 198 -17.33 2.54 21.28
CA GLY A 198 -16.27 3.40 21.78
C GLY A 198 -16.49 3.95 23.19
N LYS A 199 -17.53 3.48 23.90
CA LYS A 199 -17.84 3.89 25.28
C LYS A 199 -17.55 2.74 26.24
N MET A 200 -16.94 3.08 27.37
CA MET A 200 -16.72 2.13 28.46
C MET A 200 -17.97 2.07 29.35
N LEU A 201 -18.46 0.85 29.58
CA LEU A 201 -19.71 0.59 30.27
C LEU A 201 -19.47 -0.32 31.49
N ILE A 202 -20.23 -0.07 32.57
CA ILE A 202 -20.32 -0.92 33.74
C ILE A 202 -21.70 -1.58 33.73
N PRO A 203 -21.79 -2.93 33.81
CA PRO A 203 -23.06 -3.61 33.92
C PRO A 203 -23.66 -3.39 35.33
N VAL A 204 -24.90 -2.95 35.41
CA VAL A 204 -25.57 -2.66 36.66
C VAL A 204 -26.97 -3.31 36.61
N SER A 205 -27.38 -4.03 37.67
CA SER A 205 -28.70 -4.61 37.75
C SER A 205 -29.79 -3.52 37.80
N ALA A 206 -30.96 -3.80 37.27
CA ALA A 206 -32.08 -2.86 37.20
C ALA A 206 -32.44 -2.27 38.57
N ALA A 207 -32.32 -3.05 39.64
CA ALA A 207 -32.58 -2.62 41.02
C ALA A 207 -31.57 -1.55 41.51
N ASN A 208 -30.36 -1.58 41.00
CA ASN A 208 -29.25 -0.74 41.44
C ASN A 208 -28.93 0.44 40.50
N LYS A 209 -29.65 0.57 39.39
CA LYS A 209 -29.35 1.59 38.35
C LYS A 209 -29.34 3.02 38.84
N LYS A 210 -30.03 3.36 39.93
CA LYS A 210 -30.06 4.71 40.54
C LYS A 210 -28.90 4.94 41.54
N ARG A 211 -28.16 3.91 41.91
CA ARG A 211 -27.08 3.98 42.93
C ARG A 211 -25.72 4.37 42.35
N ILE A 212 -25.58 4.28 41.03
CA ILE A 212 -24.37 4.73 40.31
C ILE A 212 -24.73 5.99 39.51
N ALA A 213 -23.91 7.04 39.63
CA ALA A 213 -24.04 8.24 38.84
C ALA A 213 -23.56 7.95 37.41
N GLY A 214 -24.45 8.13 36.42
CA GLY A 214 -24.11 7.91 35.00
C GLY A 214 -25.35 7.96 34.12
N PHE A 215 -25.13 7.65 32.85
CA PHE A 215 -26.20 7.52 31.87
C PHE A 215 -26.41 6.04 31.52
N ILE A 216 -27.67 5.62 31.43
CA ILE A 216 -27.99 4.31 30.92
C ILE A 216 -27.79 4.33 29.41
N TYR A 217 -26.92 3.46 28.93
CA TYR A 217 -26.58 3.36 27.51
C TYR A 217 -27.42 2.30 26.79
N ASP A 218 -27.67 1.18 27.48
CA ASP A 218 -28.44 0.07 26.95
C ASP A 218 -29.07 -0.71 28.10
N GLU A 219 -30.18 -1.38 27.85
CA GLU A 219 -30.83 -2.26 28.81
C GLU A 219 -31.02 -3.67 28.17
N SER A 220 -30.69 -4.72 28.91
CA SER A 220 -30.92 -6.07 28.43
C SER A 220 -32.44 -6.41 28.48
N ALA A 221 -32.85 -7.38 27.67
CA ALA A 221 -34.26 -7.82 27.62
C ALA A 221 -34.77 -8.41 28.95
N SER A 222 -33.84 -8.75 29.87
CA SER A 222 -34.16 -9.27 31.22
C SER A 222 -34.04 -8.20 32.33
N GLY A 223 -33.84 -6.95 31.98
CA GLY A 223 -33.70 -5.84 32.94
C GLY A 223 -32.24 -5.45 33.22
#